data_f2995878b4430f44b7b440cb28d6aa57
#
_entry.id   f2995878b4430f44b7b440cb28d6aa57
#
_cell.length_a   1.000
_cell.length_b   1.000
_cell.length_c   1.000
_cell.angle_alpha   90.00
_cell.angle_beta   90.00
_cell.angle_gamma   90.00
#
_symmetry.space_group_name_H-M   'P 1'
#
loop_
_entity.id
_entity.type
_entity.pdbx_description
1 polymer ?
#
loop_
_entity_poly.entity_id
_entity_poly.type
_entity_poly.pdbx_seq_one_letter_code
_entity_poly.pdbx_strand_id
1 'polypeptide(L)'
;MRILLDECVNAGVKAAFPGHAVRTVSEIGRQGTKDGSLLAYAQDSFDAFVTIDRKLERQHDLKKLRMGVVVARVPRNEIVAYRPIFAALLAVPTRVKAGEIIHVEISAL
;
A
#
# COMPACT_ATOMS: atom_id res chain seq x y z
N MET A 1 3.18 -11.85 -5.95
CA MET A 1 3.82 -10.71 -5.28
C MET A 1 3.37 -10.65 -3.83
N ARG A 2 4.24 -10.24 -2.94
CA ARG A 2 3.95 -10.11 -1.51
C ARG A 2 3.61 -8.64 -1.22
N ILE A 3 2.42 -8.38 -0.70
CA ILE A 3 1.90 -7.02 -0.52
C ILE A 3 1.57 -6.79 0.95
N LEU A 4 2.03 -5.68 1.51
CA LEU A 4 1.70 -5.25 2.86
C LEU A 4 0.75 -4.05 2.79
N LEU A 5 -0.39 -4.15 3.48
CA LEU A 5 -1.32 -3.04 3.64
C LEU A 5 -0.99 -2.29 4.93
N ASP A 6 -0.80 -0.97 4.82
CA ASP A 6 -0.54 -0.12 5.98
C ASP A 6 -1.73 -0.18 6.96
N GLU A 7 -1.44 0.11 8.21
CA GLU A 7 -2.41 0.07 9.32
C GLU A 7 -3.64 0.95 9.04
N CYS A 8 -3.46 2.05 8.34
CA CYS A 8 -4.54 2.97 7.98
C CYS A 8 -5.43 2.48 6.83
N VAL A 9 -5.04 1.41 6.13
CA VAL A 9 -5.79 0.88 4.98
C VAL A 9 -6.84 -0.13 5.45
N ASN A 10 -8.06 -0.01 4.94
CA ASN A 10 -9.12 -0.96 5.24
C ASN A 10 -8.72 -2.37 4.78
N ALA A 11 -8.82 -3.36 5.67
CA ALA A 11 -8.42 -4.74 5.38
C ALA A 11 -9.19 -5.36 4.21
N GLY A 12 -10.40 -4.88 3.92
CA GLY A 12 -11.19 -5.33 2.76
C GLY A 12 -10.50 -5.08 1.42
N VAL A 13 -9.50 -4.21 1.39
CA VAL A 13 -8.71 -3.94 0.18
C VAL A 13 -7.94 -5.17 -0.29
N LYS A 14 -7.74 -6.18 0.56
CA LYS A 14 -7.15 -7.46 0.13
C LYS A 14 -7.87 -8.04 -1.09
N ALA A 15 -9.17 -7.82 -1.22
CA ALA A 15 -9.96 -8.32 -2.35
C ALA A 15 -9.54 -7.71 -3.69
N ALA A 16 -8.80 -6.60 -3.68
CA ALA A 16 -8.29 -5.96 -4.89
C ALA A 16 -7.05 -6.69 -5.46
N PHE A 17 -6.49 -7.65 -4.73
CA PHE A 17 -5.25 -8.33 -5.14
C PHE A 17 -5.41 -9.86 -5.15
N PRO A 18 -6.35 -10.42 -5.94
CA PRO A 18 -6.51 -11.88 -5.99
C PRO A 18 -5.25 -12.55 -6.53
N GLY A 19 -4.89 -13.68 -5.96
CA GLY A 19 -3.71 -14.43 -6.38
C GLY A 19 -2.38 -13.93 -5.80
N HIS A 20 -2.40 -12.88 -4.99
CA HIS A 20 -1.20 -12.34 -4.34
C HIS A 20 -1.24 -12.59 -2.84
N ALA A 21 -0.07 -12.66 -2.22
CA ALA A 21 0.06 -12.81 -0.77
C ALA A 21 -0.08 -11.43 -0.13
N VAL A 22 -1.26 -11.13 0.40
CA VAL A 22 -1.55 -9.83 1.02
C VAL A 22 -1.67 -9.97 2.52
N ARG A 23 -0.95 -9.15 3.26
CA ARG A 23 -1.01 -9.11 4.72
C ARG A 23 -1.29 -7.69 5.19
N THR A 24 -1.96 -7.56 6.33
CA THR A 24 -2.09 -6.27 7.01
C THR A 24 -0.99 -6.13 8.06
N VAL A 25 -0.74 -4.90 8.49
CA VAL A 25 0.24 -4.64 9.56
C VAL A 25 -0.14 -5.36 10.84
N SER A 26 -1.45 -5.44 11.16
CA SER A 26 -1.93 -6.19 12.32
C SER A 26 -1.64 -7.68 12.21
N GLU A 27 -1.84 -8.27 11.04
CA GLU A 27 -1.61 -9.70 10.81
C GLU A 27 -0.16 -10.12 11.03
N ILE A 28 0.78 -9.21 10.76
CA ILE A 28 2.21 -9.48 10.98
C ILE A 28 2.69 -9.04 12.36
N GLY A 29 1.76 -8.61 13.23
CA GLY A 29 2.08 -8.23 14.61
C GLY A 29 2.85 -6.93 14.75
N ARG A 30 2.73 -6.02 13.81
CA ARG A 30 3.50 -4.78 13.77
C ARG A 30 2.66 -3.51 13.97
N GLN A 31 1.43 -3.64 14.43
CA GLN A 31 0.58 -2.47 14.69
C GLN A 31 1.26 -1.54 15.70
N GLY A 32 1.12 -0.24 15.49
CA GLY A 32 1.75 0.78 16.32
C GLY A 32 3.23 1.03 16.03
N THR A 33 3.83 0.31 15.08
CA THR A 33 5.22 0.54 14.70
C THR A 33 5.33 1.86 13.94
N LYS A 34 6.37 2.64 14.25
CA LYS A 34 6.63 3.90 13.54
C LYS A 34 6.95 3.64 12.07
N ASP A 35 6.55 4.56 11.21
CA ASP A 35 6.67 4.40 9.75
C ASP A 35 8.08 4.05 9.28
N GLY A 36 9.10 4.74 9.78
CA GLY A 36 10.48 4.45 9.37
C GLY A 36 10.90 3.02 9.67
N SER A 37 10.58 2.53 10.87
CA SER A 37 10.89 1.16 11.29
C SER A 37 10.04 0.14 10.51
N LEU A 38 8.78 0.46 10.26
CA LEU A 38 7.88 -0.41 9.51
C LEU A 38 8.38 -0.58 8.07
N LEU A 39 8.74 0.52 7.41
CA LEU A 39 9.24 0.47 6.03
C LEU A 39 10.56 -0.29 5.94
N ALA A 40 11.46 -0.10 6.90
CA ALA A 40 12.73 -0.81 6.94
C ALA A 40 12.53 -2.32 7.07
N TYR A 41 11.59 -2.74 7.90
CA TYR A 41 11.24 -4.14 8.06
C TYR A 41 10.55 -4.69 6.80
N ALA A 42 9.55 -3.95 6.30
CA ALA A 42 8.70 -4.42 5.21
C ALA A 42 9.47 -4.66 3.91
N GLN A 43 10.46 -3.84 3.61
CA GLN A 43 11.22 -3.97 2.35
C GLN A 43 11.97 -5.30 2.22
N ASP A 44 12.24 -5.97 3.32
CA ASP A 44 12.93 -7.28 3.31
C ASP A 44 11.95 -8.44 3.09
N SER A 45 10.66 -8.22 3.31
CA SER A 45 9.65 -9.28 3.29
C SER A 45 8.55 -9.07 2.26
N PHE A 46 8.41 -7.86 1.73
CA PHE A 46 7.31 -7.50 0.82
C PHE A 46 7.83 -6.82 -0.44
N ASP A 47 7.09 -6.97 -1.52
CA ASP A 47 7.41 -6.37 -2.82
C ASP A 47 6.71 -5.03 -3.00
N ALA A 48 5.58 -4.83 -2.32
CA ALA A 48 4.81 -3.60 -2.40
C ALA A 48 4.18 -3.26 -1.05
N PHE A 49 4.10 -1.97 -0.75
CA PHE A 49 3.46 -1.41 0.43
C PHE A 49 2.34 -0.49 -0.02
N VAL A 50 1.12 -0.73 0.45
CA VAL A 50 -0.05 0.08 0.07
C VAL A 50 -0.47 0.92 1.26
N THR A 51 -0.58 2.22 1.07
CA THR A 51 -0.97 3.17 2.11
C THR A 51 -1.96 4.20 1.57
N ILE A 52 -2.68 4.86 2.47
CA ILE A 52 -3.49 6.04 2.16
C ILE A 52 -2.91 7.30 2.81
N ASP A 53 -1.76 7.16 3.48
CA ASP A 53 -1.09 8.30 4.13
C ASP A 53 -0.25 9.08 3.11
N ARG A 54 -0.78 10.22 2.69
CA ARG A 54 -0.10 11.07 1.71
C ARG A 54 1.13 11.79 2.26
N LYS A 55 1.29 11.81 3.59
CA LYS A 55 2.46 12.43 4.21
C LYS A 55 3.69 11.53 4.16
N LEU A 56 3.48 10.23 3.96
CA LEU A 56 4.56 9.24 4.01
C LEU A 56 5.71 9.59 3.08
N GLU A 57 5.41 9.93 1.83
CA GLU A 57 6.45 10.24 0.84
C GLU A 57 7.16 11.58 1.08
N ARG A 58 6.56 12.46 1.90
CA ARG A 58 7.21 13.72 2.30
C ARG A 58 8.09 13.56 3.52
N GLN A 59 7.82 12.55 4.34
CA GLN A 59 8.52 12.31 5.60
C GLN A 59 9.64 11.28 5.45
N HIS A 60 9.62 10.46 4.40
CA HIS A 60 10.58 9.38 4.17
C HIS A 60 11.03 9.35 2.72
N ASP A 61 12.27 8.94 2.51
CA ASP A 61 12.81 8.78 1.14
C ASP A 61 12.44 7.40 0.60
N LEU A 62 11.25 7.32 0.03
CA LEU A 62 10.69 6.05 -0.47
C LEU A 62 11.43 5.51 -1.69
N LYS A 63 12.16 6.36 -2.40
CA LYS A 63 12.94 5.95 -3.59
C LYS A 63 14.11 5.04 -3.24
N LYS A 64 14.55 5.07 -1.99
CA LYS A 64 15.66 4.23 -1.52
C LYS A 64 15.21 2.85 -1.06
N LEU A 65 13.90 2.59 -1.00
CA LEU A 65 13.38 1.30 -0.57
C LEU A 65 13.58 0.23 -1.64
N ARG A 66 13.77 -1.01 -1.19
CA ARG A 66 13.83 -2.19 -2.07
C ARG A 66 12.43 -2.74 -2.36
N MET A 67 11.40 -1.94 -2.17
CA MET A 67 10.01 -2.30 -2.48
C MET A 67 9.31 -1.10 -3.10
N GLY A 68 8.26 -1.34 -3.86
CA GLY A 68 7.42 -0.28 -4.39
C GLY A 68 6.40 0.20 -3.37
N VAL A 69 5.98 1.45 -3.49
CA VAL A 69 4.96 2.03 -2.61
C VAL A 69 3.79 2.52 -3.44
N VAL A 70 2.60 2.16 -3.00
CA VAL A 70 1.34 2.57 -3.63
C VAL A 70 0.60 3.49 -2.67
N VAL A 71 0.37 4.72 -3.08
CA VAL A 71 -0.41 5.68 -2.31
C VAL A 71 -1.79 5.78 -2.92
N ALA A 72 -2.80 5.25 -2.21
CA ALA A 72 -4.18 5.30 -2.65
C ALA A 72 -4.86 6.53 -2.06
N ARG A 73 -5.58 7.28 -2.91
CA ARG A 73 -6.35 8.44 -2.48
C ARG A 73 -7.82 8.10 -2.47
N VAL A 74 -8.39 8.06 -1.29
CA VAL A 74 -9.82 7.77 -1.09
C VAL A 74 -10.42 8.83 -0.17
N PRO A 75 -11.71 9.16 -0.34
CA PRO A 75 -12.35 10.19 0.49
C PRO A 75 -12.50 9.75 1.95
N ARG A 76 -12.57 8.44 2.21
CA ARG A 76 -12.69 7.89 3.56
C ARG A 76 -12.20 6.45 3.57
N ASN A 77 -11.85 5.95 4.77
CA ASN A 77 -11.33 4.60 4.93
C ASN A 77 -12.45 3.55 5.12
N GLU A 78 -13.35 3.47 4.15
CA GLU A 78 -14.41 2.46 4.08
C GLU A 78 -14.26 1.69 2.78
N ILE A 79 -14.55 0.39 2.80
CA ILE A 79 -14.33 -0.46 1.61
C ILE A 79 -15.08 0.06 0.38
N VAL A 80 -16.26 0.63 0.56
CA VAL A 80 -17.04 1.18 -0.55
C VAL A 80 -16.31 2.33 -1.24
N ALA A 81 -15.47 3.08 -0.51
CA ALA A 81 -14.70 4.18 -1.08
C ALA A 81 -13.52 3.70 -1.93
N TYR A 82 -13.03 2.48 -1.69
CA TYR A 82 -11.95 1.88 -2.47
C TYR A 82 -12.42 1.21 -3.76
N ARG A 83 -13.67 0.78 -3.82
CA ARG A 83 -14.20 0.04 -4.99
C ARG A 83 -13.94 0.72 -6.34
N PRO A 84 -14.10 2.05 -6.47
CA PRO A 84 -13.84 2.71 -7.76
C PRO A 84 -12.40 2.59 -8.24
N ILE A 85 -11.43 2.34 -7.35
CA ILE A 85 -10.03 2.22 -7.73
C ILE A 85 -9.53 0.77 -7.71
N PHE A 86 -10.40 -0.22 -7.46
CA PHE A 86 -10.00 -1.63 -7.40
C PHE A 86 -9.33 -2.09 -8.69
N ALA A 87 -9.83 -1.68 -9.85
CA ALA A 87 -9.21 -2.06 -11.12
C ALA A 87 -7.78 -1.52 -11.23
N ALA A 88 -7.56 -0.29 -10.79
CA ALA A 88 -6.22 0.30 -10.77
C ALA A 88 -5.31 -0.39 -9.78
N LEU A 89 -5.83 -0.73 -8.59
CA LEU A 89 -5.06 -1.49 -7.59
C LEU A 89 -4.69 -2.88 -8.11
N LEU A 90 -5.61 -3.54 -8.79
CA LEU A 90 -5.38 -4.86 -9.37
C LEU A 90 -4.22 -4.88 -10.36
N ALA A 91 -4.01 -3.77 -11.08
CA ALA A 91 -2.93 -3.66 -12.07
C ALA A 91 -1.56 -3.37 -11.44
N VAL A 92 -1.51 -2.89 -10.20
CA VAL A 92 -0.27 -2.46 -9.54
C VAL A 92 0.77 -3.58 -9.41
N PRO A 93 0.42 -4.82 -8.98
CA PRO A 93 1.43 -5.85 -8.78
C PRO A 93 2.24 -6.20 -10.03
N THR A 94 1.72 -5.93 -11.22
CA THR A 94 2.41 -6.27 -12.46
C THR A 94 3.37 -5.17 -12.91
N ARG A 95 3.36 -4.01 -12.25
CA ARG A 95 4.17 -2.87 -12.71
C ARG A 95 4.92 -2.11 -11.64
N VAL A 96 4.61 -2.28 -10.35
CA VAL A 96 5.35 -1.57 -9.31
C VAL A 96 6.72 -2.20 -9.12
N LYS A 97 7.75 -1.37 -9.03
CA LYS A 97 9.15 -1.79 -8.87
C LYS A 97 9.75 -1.18 -7.62
N ALA A 98 10.86 -1.77 -7.16
CA ALA A 98 11.60 -1.22 -6.01
C ALA A 98 11.91 0.25 -6.23
N GLY A 99 11.67 1.07 -5.22
CA GLY A 99 11.91 2.51 -5.27
C GLY A 99 10.88 3.31 -6.04
N GLU A 100 9.88 2.67 -6.62
CA GLU A 100 8.82 3.35 -7.37
C GLU A 100 7.67 3.74 -6.45
N ILE A 101 7.08 4.89 -6.69
CA ILE A 101 5.91 5.38 -5.97
C ILE A 101 4.78 5.52 -7.00
N ILE A 102 3.68 4.80 -6.77
CA ILE A 102 2.51 4.87 -7.65
C ILE A 102 1.35 5.48 -6.86
N HIS A 103 0.73 6.50 -7.44
CA HIS A 103 -0.46 7.11 -6.88
C HIS A 103 -1.69 6.56 -7.59
N VAL A 104 -2.67 6.09 -6.82
CA VAL A 104 -3.93 5.56 -7.34
C VAL A 104 -5.06 6.38 -6.75
N GLU A 105 -5.88 6.97 -7.63
CA GLU A 105 -7.01 7.79 -7.20
C GLU A 105 -8.17 7.68 -8.17
N ILE A 106 -9.35 8.09 -7.71
CA ILE A 106 -10.54 8.18 -8.57
C ILE A 106 -10.32 9.36 -9.51
N SER A 107 -10.48 9.11 -10.82
CA SER A 107 -10.41 10.19 -11.80
C SER A 107 -11.52 11.18 -11.52
N ALA A 108 -11.17 12.45 -11.44
CA ALA A 108 -12.15 13.52 -11.36
C ALA A 108 -12.89 13.61 -12.69
N LEU A 109 -14.20 13.57 -12.60
CA LEU A 109 -15.06 13.76 -13.78
C LEU A 109 -15.45 15.23 -13.90
#